data_9975e7d9a4be30c9dca8da1ca56535bc
#
_entry.id   9975e7d9a4be30c9dca8da1ca56535bc
#
_cell.length_a   1.000
_cell.length_b   1.000
_cell.length_c   1.000
_cell.angle_alpha   90.00
_cell.angle_beta   90.00
_cell.angle_gamma   90.00
#
_symmetry.space_group_name_H-M   'P 1'
#
loop_
_entity.id
_entity.type
_entity.pdbx_description
1 polymer ?
#
loop_
_entity_poly.entity_id
_entity_poly.type
_entity_poly.pdbx_seq_one_letter_code
_entity_poly.pdbx_strand_id
1 'polypeptide(L)'
;VKKKRAFYLAAILVSYLSVSAFSQVAAPPDPFHGFSEQVEDLMAKWQIPGLAIGVVRDGEIIYLEGFGCRDLENKLPVTTKTVFGIGSISKSFTSMSVAMLVDEGKLKWDTPVIVYLPDFQLFDDYATSHATLRDLLCHRTGMADHLLMTYGSPFSREEVFRRLRYLEPNLGFREKYQYNNLMYLTAGYLVGRISGGTWEDFVKKRIFGPMQMDASSFSLEIQEGQDYSLPYIMSDGKIMALPFRNRECSAPSGGINSNVEDLIKWLKLHLNGGKVVEKQLISAESLKEILTPQMPVSYSPESAVGAVHDYGMGWNIQPYLGHHLDHVGGWIEGFVSWISFMPFDNIGVVALCNMSDCELPYLLHYVLYNRLLGLEEVDWDKILDNYKPRYLNRASVTGRKPNPEAAKPPLPPEKYVGRYDHPGYGSIVVMVENGNLYAMFRGEKMGLNHMKDNFFFTEHFLDSFNRKGLRFIPNDQGMIVKLEMALQRGVKNIVFERASS
;
A
#
# COMPACT_ATOMS: atom_id res chain seq x y z
N VAL A 1 -79.59 -32.72 3.44
CA VAL A 1 -78.90 -31.44 3.51
C VAL A 1 -78.07 -31.34 4.79
N LYS A 2 -78.46 -31.87 5.93
CA LYS A 2 -77.74 -31.80 7.21
C LYS A 2 -76.44 -32.65 7.28
N LYS A 3 -76.32 -33.74 6.49
CA LYS A 3 -75.09 -34.58 6.48
C LYS A 3 -73.96 -34.04 5.61
N LYS A 4 -74.20 -33.15 4.64
CA LYS A 4 -73.16 -32.54 3.81
C LYS A 4 -72.44 -31.35 4.49
N ARG A 5 -73.07 -30.67 5.46
CA ARG A 5 -72.45 -29.57 6.21
C ARG A 5 -71.44 -30.03 7.27
N ALA A 6 -71.55 -31.24 7.80
CA ALA A 6 -70.58 -31.78 8.76
C ALA A 6 -69.30 -32.23 8.11
N PHE A 7 -69.28 -32.60 6.82
CA PHE A 7 -68.08 -33.03 6.09
C PHE A 7 -67.21 -31.87 5.69
N TYR A 8 -67.77 -30.70 5.43
CA TYR A 8 -66.98 -29.49 5.09
C TYR A 8 -66.39 -28.83 6.32
N LEU A 9 -66.96 -28.93 7.49
CA LEU A 9 -66.37 -28.40 8.73
C LEU A 9 -65.20 -29.27 9.25
N ALA A 10 -65.25 -30.60 9.01
CA ALA A 10 -64.14 -31.49 9.36
C ALA A 10 -62.92 -31.31 8.41
N ALA A 11 -63.17 -31.03 7.11
CA ALA A 11 -62.11 -30.78 6.15
C ALA A 11 -61.38 -29.43 6.36
N ILE A 12 -62.09 -28.42 6.88
CA ILE A 12 -61.49 -27.10 7.20
C ILE A 12 -60.66 -27.15 8.52
N LEU A 13 -61.06 -27.98 9.50
CA LEU A 13 -60.32 -28.13 10.74
C LEU A 13 -59.04 -28.94 10.57
N VAL A 14 -58.98 -29.88 9.61
CA VAL A 14 -57.77 -30.66 9.32
C VAL A 14 -56.76 -29.82 8.51
N SER A 15 -57.23 -28.86 7.70
CA SER A 15 -56.33 -27.94 6.99
C SER A 15 -55.72 -26.82 7.86
N TYR A 16 -56.28 -26.53 9.04
CA TYR A 16 -55.75 -25.56 9.99
C TYR A 16 -54.73 -26.14 10.99
N LEU A 17 -54.68 -27.47 11.12
CA LEU A 17 -53.72 -28.14 12.02
C LEU A 17 -52.42 -28.57 11.34
N SER A 18 -52.28 -28.39 10.01
CA SER A 18 -51.11 -28.78 9.25
C SER A 18 -50.17 -27.60 8.89
N VAL A 19 -50.38 -26.39 9.44
CA VAL A 19 -49.56 -25.18 9.13
C VAL A 19 -48.70 -24.73 10.32
N SER A 20 -48.47 -25.56 11.31
CA SER A 20 -47.64 -25.19 12.47
C SER A 20 -46.33 -25.98 12.60
N ALA A 21 -45.88 -26.64 11.53
CA ALA A 21 -44.47 -27.07 11.47
C ALA A 21 -43.66 -26.02 10.69
N PHE A 22 -43.61 -24.78 11.21
CA PHE A 22 -42.46 -23.95 10.92
C PHE A 22 -41.25 -24.67 11.51
N SER A 23 -40.47 -25.38 10.67
CA SER A 23 -39.13 -25.75 11.05
C SER A 23 -38.48 -24.48 11.52
N GLN A 24 -38.12 -24.40 12.79
CA GLN A 24 -37.15 -23.40 13.25
C GLN A 24 -35.92 -23.56 12.33
N VAL A 25 -35.83 -22.71 11.32
CA VAL A 25 -34.58 -22.54 10.59
C VAL A 25 -33.58 -22.10 11.68
N ALA A 26 -32.64 -22.98 12.01
CA ALA A 26 -31.60 -22.65 12.96
C ALA A 26 -31.01 -21.30 12.53
N ALA A 27 -30.89 -20.39 13.47
CA ALA A 27 -30.19 -19.12 13.19
C ALA A 27 -28.87 -19.46 12.52
N PRO A 28 -28.48 -18.74 11.46
CA PRO A 28 -27.17 -18.96 10.84
C PRO A 28 -26.10 -18.90 11.93
N PRO A 29 -25.09 -19.77 11.88
CA PRO A 29 -24.02 -19.75 12.86
C PRO A 29 -23.39 -18.36 12.92
N ASP A 30 -22.98 -17.92 14.10
CA ASP A 30 -22.25 -16.67 14.28
C ASP A 30 -20.97 -16.69 13.44
N PRO A 31 -20.79 -15.80 12.45
CA PRO A 31 -19.64 -15.79 11.56
C PRO A 31 -18.32 -15.50 12.31
N PHE A 32 -18.38 -14.98 13.52
CA PHE A 32 -17.21 -14.66 14.35
C PHE A 32 -16.92 -15.73 15.42
N HIS A 33 -17.71 -16.80 15.47
CA HIS A 33 -17.44 -17.89 16.43
C HIS A 33 -16.02 -18.45 16.24
N GLY A 34 -15.17 -18.41 17.30
CA GLY A 34 -13.79 -18.85 17.27
C GLY A 34 -12.85 -18.02 16.39
N PHE A 35 -13.29 -16.84 15.90
CA PHE A 35 -12.47 -16.04 15.00
C PHE A 35 -11.34 -15.29 15.73
N SER A 36 -11.60 -14.75 16.92
CA SER A 36 -10.59 -14.05 17.71
C SER A 36 -9.46 -15.00 18.13
N GLU A 37 -9.80 -16.21 18.57
CA GLU A 37 -8.82 -17.26 18.92
C GLU A 37 -7.99 -17.66 17.69
N GLN A 38 -8.60 -17.82 16.51
CA GLN A 38 -7.90 -18.11 15.27
C GLN A 38 -6.88 -17.00 14.91
N VAL A 39 -7.28 -15.74 15.09
CA VAL A 39 -6.39 -14.58 14.84
C VAL A 39 -5.21 -14.59 15.81
N GLU A 40 -5.44 -14.82 17.11
CA GLU A 40 -4.38 -14.88 18.12
C GLU A 40 -3.38 -16.02 17.83
N ASP A 41 -3.87 -17.19 17.45
CA ASP A 41 -3.03 -18.35 17.07
C ASP A 41 -2.16 -18.05 15.86
N LEU A 42 -2.73 -17.40 14.83
CA LEU A 42 -1.98 -16.97 13.63
C LEU A 42 -0.93 -15.90 13.97
N MET A 43 -1.28 -14.93 14.80
CA MET A 43 -0.35 -13.91 15.25
C MET A 43 0.82 -14.52 16.03
N ALA A 44 0.56 -15.45 16.92
CA ALA A 44 1.60 -16.18 17.68
C ALA A 44 2.49 -16.99 16.73
N LYS A 45 1.90 -17.75 15.80
CA LYS A 45 2.61 -18.58 14.82
C LYS A 45 3.50 -17.73 13.89
N TRP A 46 3.03 -16.55 13.48
CA TRP A 46 3.72 -15.66 12.56
C TRP A 46 4.53 -14.56 13.26
N GLN A 47 4.54 -14.56 14.59
CA GLN A 47 5.26 -13.58 15.40
C GLN A 47 4.87 -12.13 15.06
N ILE A 48 3.57 -11.87 14.94
CA ILE A 48 3.02 -10.55 14.64
C ILE A 48 2.79 -9.80 15.95
N PRO A 49 3.38 -8.59 16.14
CA PRO A 49 3.23 -7.85 17.38
C PRO A 49 1.82 -7.36 17.64
N GLY A 50 1.18 -6.77 16.66
CA GLY A 50 -0.14 -6.14 16.81
C GLY A 50 -0.95 -6.09 15.53
N LEU A 51 -2.26 -6.20 15.69
CA LEU A 51 -3.24 -6.20 14.61
C LEU A 51 -4.52 -5.51 15.08
N ALA A 52 -5.22 -4.82 14.19
CA ALA A 52 -6.57 -4.31 14.43
C ALA A 52 -7.47 -4.67 13.25
N ILE A 53 -8.69 -5.14 13.55
CA ILE A 53 -9.66 -5.60 12.54
C ILE A 53 -10.99 -4.89 12.75
N GLY A 54 -11.64 -4.51 11.65
CA GLY A 54 -12.99 -3.97 11.64
C GLY A 54 -13.81 -4.51 10.47
N VAL A 55 -15.08 -4.81 10.72
CA VAL A 55 -16.03 -5.28 9.71
C VAL A 55 -17.31 -4.46 9.78
N VAL A 56 -17.74 -3.97 8.63
CA VAL A 56 -19.03 -3.30 8.46
C VAL A 56 -19.91 -4.13 7.51
N ARG A 57 -21.19 -4.25 7.84
CA ARG A 57 -22.22 -4.86 6.98
C ARG A 57 -23.51 -4.07 7.09
N ASP A 58 -24.17 -3.79 5.97
CA ASP A 58 -25.42 -3.05 5.91
C ASP A 58 -25.39 -1.71 6.68
N GLY A 59 -24.24 -1.03 6.63
CA GLY A 59 -24.02 0.23 7.33
C GLY A 59 -23.69 0.12 8.83
N GLU A 60 -23.77 -1.07 9.44
CA GLU A 60 -23.49 -1.31 10.85
C GLU A 60 -22.12 -1.96 11.06
N ILE A 61 -21.43 -1.58 12.15
CA ILE A 61 -20.21 -2.26 12.57
C ILE A 61 -20.60 -3.57 13.24
N ILE A 62 -20.21 -4.70 12.65
CA ILE A 62 -20.54 -6.03 13.16
C ILE A 62 -19.37 -6.73 13.85
N TYR A 63 -18.14 -6.21 13.64
CA TYR A 63 -16.94 -6.66 14.35
C TYR A 63 -15.93 -5.52 14.45
N LEU A 64 -15.28 -5.39 15.61
CA LEU A 64 -14.27 -4.35 15.83
C LEU A 64 -13.37 -4.76 17.01
N GLU A 65 -12.11 -5.10 16.74
CA GLU A 65 -11.21 -5.62 17.78
C GLU A 65 -9.73 -5.28 17.47
N GLY A 66 -8.95 -5.09 18.56
CA GLY A 66 -7.51 -4.93 18.52
C GLY A 66 -6.82 -6.11 19.22
N PHE A 67 -5.70 -6.60 18.66
CA PHE A 67 -4.97 -7.76 19.10
C PHE A 67 -3.50 -7.43 19.35
N GLY A 68 -2.90 -8.09 20.38
CA GLY A 68 -1.48 -7.96 20.66
C GLY A 68 -1.06 -6.57 21.14
N CYS A 69 0.16 -6.15 20.78
CA CYS A 69 0.81 -4.96 21.28
C CYS A 69 1.10 -3.94 20.16
N ARG A 70 0.75 -2.67 20.41
CA ARG A 70 1.19 -1.52 19.60
C ARG A 70 2.61 -1.07 19.94
N ASP A 71 3.08 -1.42 21.15
CA ASP A 71 4.42 -1.20 21.66
C ASP A 71 4.84 -2.41 22.49
N LEU A 72 5.80 -3.20 21.96
CA LEU A 72 6.26 -4.44 22.60
C LEU A 72 7.10 -4.16 23.86
N GLU A 73 7.91 -3.10 23.82
CA GLU A 73 8.81 -2.78 24.95
C GLU A 73 8.01 -2.34 26.17
N ASN A 74 7.04 -1.47 25.97
CA ASN A 74 6.16 -0.95 27.02
C ASN A 74 4.92 -1.82 27.25
N LYS A 75 4.73 -2.91 26.52
CA LYS A 75 3.59 -3.82 26.59
C LYS A 75 2.24 -3.12 26.47
N LEU A 76 2.17 -2.10 25.61
CA LEU A 76 0.95 -1.36 25.37
C LEU A 76 0.06 -2.10 24.36
N PRO A 77 -1.21 -2.38 24.69
CA PRO A 77 -2.08 -3.15 23.80
C PRO A 77 -2.49 -2.35 22.57
N VAL A 78 -2.79 -3.05 21.47
CA VAL A 78 -3.54 -2.49 20.35
C VAL A 78 -4.98 -2.31 20.77
N THR A 79 -5.56 -1.14 20.48
CA THR A 79 -6.99 -0.86 20.62
C THR A 79 -7.61 -0.58 19.26
N THR A 80 -8.93 -0.44 19.18
CA THR A 80 -9.63 -0.04 17.96
C THR A 80 -9.30 1.40 17.51
N LYS A 81 -8.73 2.20 18.43
CA LYS A 81 -8.30 3.59 18.19
C LYS A 81 -6.81 3.71 17.87
N THR A 82 -6.05 2.62 18.00
CA THR A 82 -4.61 2.63 17.70
C THR A 82 -4.38 3.04 16.25
N VAL A 83 -3.56 4.07 16.06
CA VAL A 83 -3.21 4.61 14.75
C VAL A 83 -2.04 3.83 14.15
N PHE A 84 -2.19 3.43 12.90
CA PHE A 84 -1.19 2.74 12.07
C PHE A 84 -0.86 3.56 10.84
N GLY A 85 0.34 3.40 10.27
CA GLY A 85 0.63 3.85 8.92
C GLY A 85 -0.10 2.97 7.90
N ILE A 86 -0.97 3.57 7.07
CA ILE A 86 -1.82 2.81 6.15
C ILE A 86 -1.24 2.65 4.73
N GLY A 87 -0.06 3.22 4.49
CA GLY A 87 0.64 3.05 3.21
C GLY A 87 -0.22 3.39 2.01
N SER A 88 -0.19 2.54 1.01
CA SER A 88 -0.83 2.78 -0.30
C SER A 88 -2.35 2.88 -0.29
N ILE A 89 -3.03 2.60 0.83
CA ILE A 89 -4.45 2.95 1.00
C ILE A 89 -4.65 4.46 0.79
N SER A 90 -3.63 5.29 1.07
CA SER A 90 -3.60 6.73 0.77
C SER A 90 -3.95 7.07 -0.68
N LYS A 91 -3.70 6.15 -1.62
CA LYS A 91 -4.01 6.35 -3.03
C LYS A 91 -5.51 6.49 -3.30
N SER A 92 -6.34 5.77 -2.55
CA SER A 92 -7.80 5.89 -2.67
C SER A 92 -8.28 7.29 -2.30
N PHE A 93 -7.65 7.93 -1.30
CA PHE A 93 -7.93 9.32 -0.92
C PHE A 93 -7.46 10.33 -1.98
N THR A 94 -6.35 10.05 -2.65
CA THR A 94 -5.86 10.90 -3.75
C THR A 94 -6.79 10.82 -4.96
N SER A 95 -7.22 9.62 -5.35
CA SER A 95 -8.19 9.44 -6.44
C SER A 95 -9.52 10.10 -6.12
N MET A 96 -10.00 9.97 -4.89
CA MET A 96 -11.19 10.67 -4.40
C MET A 96 -11.03 12.19 -4.48
N SER A 97 -9.87 12.74 -4.10
CA SER A 97 -9.60 14.17 -4.17
C SER A 97 -9.64 14.70 -5.61
N VAL A 98 -9.08 13.94 -6.56
CA VAL A 98 -9.16 14.28 -8.00
C VAL A 98 -10.60 14.22 -8.46
N ALA A 99 -11.36 13.18 -8.12
CA ALA A 99 -12.75 13.01 -8.49
C ALA A 99 -13.65 14.14 -7.97
N MET A 100 -13.45 14.60 -6.74
CA MET A 100 -14.16 15.75 -6.18
C MET A 100 -13.89 17.03 -6.99
N LEU A 101 -12.67 17.23 -7.49
CA LEU A 101 -12.35 18.37 -8.36
C LEU A 101 -12.91 18.19 -9.77
N VAL A 102 -13.10 16.96 -10.24
CA VAL A 102 -13.82 16.66 -11.50
C VAL A 102 -15.31 16.98 -11.33
N ASP A 103 -15.95 16.59 -10.25
CA ASP A 103 -17.33 16.94 -9.94
C ASP A 103 -17.55 18.47 -9.88
N GLU A 104 -16.55 19.21 -9.42
CA GLU A 104 -16.56 20.68 -9.40
C GLU A 104 -16.28 21.31 -10.78
N GLY A 105 -16.02 20.51 -11.81
CA GLY A 105 -15.68 20.99 -13.16
C GLY A 105 -14.29 21.64 -13.28
N LYS A 106 -13.46 21.55 -12.24
CA LYS A 106 -12.09 22.10 -12.20
C LYS A 106 -11.09 21.23 -12.93
N LEU A 107 -11.33 19.92 -12.96
CA LEU A 107 -10.52 18.92 -13.63
C LEU A 107 -11.36 18.08 -14.60
N LYS A 108 -10.71 17.41 -15.52
CA LYS A 108 -11.29 16.37 -16.38
C LYS A 108 -10.34 15.18 -16.43
N TRP A 109 -10.89 13.97 -16.39
CA TRP A 109 -10.12 12.73 -16.35
C TRP A 109 -9.13 12.59 -17.51
N ASP A 110 -9.53 12.99 -18.71
CA ASP A 110 -8.82 12.72 -19.96
C ASP A 110 -8.16 13.98 -20.57
N THR A 111 -8.12 15.09 -19.83
CA THR A 111 -7.33 16.26 -20.21
C THR A 111 -5.87 16.03 -19.83
N PRO A 112 -4.90 16.28 -20.73
CA PRO A 112 -3.48 16.15 -20.42
C PRO A 112 -3.06 16.95 -19.18
N VAL A 113 -2.25 16.33 -18.31
CA VAL A 113 -1.78 16.95 -17.06
C VAL A 113 -1.04 18.26 -17.30
N ILE A 114 -0.31 18.37 -18.41
CA ILE A 114 0.45 19.57 -18.79
C ILE A 114 -0.45 20.81 -18.97
N VAL A 115 -1.74 20.63 -19.25
CA VAL A 115 -2.71 21.74 -19.35
C VAL A 115 -2.94 22.38 -17.98
N TYR A 116 -2.90 21.59 -16.92
CA TYR A 116 -3.09 22.05 -15.53
C TYR A 116 -1.77 22.42 -14.85
N LEU A 117 -0.70 21.71 -15.19
CA LEU A 117 0.66 21.90 -14.68
C LEU A 117 1.61 22.12 -15.87
N PRO A 118 1.82 23.35 -16.33
CA PRO A 118 2.69 23.63 -17.49
C PRO A 118 4.13 23.15 -17.33
N ASP A 119 4.62 23.00 -16.09
CA ASP A 119 5.96 22.48 -15.76
C ASP A 119 6.01 20.94 -15.73
N PHE A 120 4.89 20.24 -15.99
CA PHE A 120 4.86 18.79 -16.03
C PHE A 120 5.73 18.26 -17.17
N GLN A 121 6.71 17.45 -16.82
CA GLN A 121 7.59 16.82 -17.80
C GLN A 121 8.04 15.45 -17.30
N LEU A 122 7.80 14.43 -18.13
CA LEU A 122 8.36 13.10 -18.01
C LEU A 122 9.62 12.99 -18.88
N PHE A 123 10.35 11.89 -18.75
CA PHE A 123 11.51 11.60 -19.59
C PHE A 123 11.13 11.50 -21.10
N ASP A 124 9.98 10.91 -21.37
CA ASP A 124 9.41 10.76 -22.71
C ASP A 124 8.52 11.96 -23.07
N ASP A 125 8.80 12.64 -24.19
CA ASP A 125 8.07 13.84 -24.61
C ASP A 125 6.64 13.51 -25.05
N TYR A 126 6.40 12.32 -25.62
CA TYR A 126 5.06 11.90 -26.01
C TYR A 126 4.19 11.66 -24.77
N ALA A 127 4.73 10.91 -23.79
CA ALA A 127 4.04 10.72 -22.50
C ALA A 127 3.81 12.07 -21.78
N THR A 128 4.76 12.99 -21.83
CA THR A 128 4.61 14.36 -21.27
C THR A 128 3.39 15.08 -21.82
N SER A 129 3.23 15.08 -23.14
CA SER A 129 2.16 15.82 -23.82
C SER A 129 0.79 15.13 -23.77
N HIS A 130 0.74 13.83 -23.50
CA HIS A 130 -0.48 13.03 -23.59
C HIS A 130 -0.94 12.39 -22.27
N ALA A 131 -0.09 12.37 -21.22
CA ALA A 131 -0.47 11.78 -19.95
C ALA A 131 -1.61 12.54 -19.29
N THR A 132 -2.69 11.85 -18.96
CA THR A 132 -3.89 12.37 -18.32
C THR A 132 -3.95 11.99 -16.85
N LEU A 133 -4.87 12.56 -16.08
CA LEU A 133 -5.10 12.13 -14.68
C LEU A 133 -5.45 10.66 -14.58
N ARG A 134 -6.26 10.16 -15.52
CA ARG A 134 -6.57 8.73 -15.63
C ARG A 134 -5.29 7.90 -15.76
N ASP A 135 -4.37 8.30 -16.65
CA ASP A 135 -3.10 7.58 -16.86
C ASP A 135 -2.22 7.55 -15.61
N LEU A 136 -2.19 8.67 -14.86
CA LEU A 136 -1.46 8.73 -13.59
C LEU A 136 -2.05 7.77 -12.56
N LEU A 137 -3.38 7.79 -12.38
CA LEU A 137 -4.07 7.09 -11.30
C LEU A 137 -4.28 5.60 -11.58
N CYS A 138 -4.32 5.16 -12.86
CA CYS A 138 -4.43 3.76 -13.21
C CYS A 138 -3.08 3.08 -13.55
N HIS A 139 -1.95 3.74 -13.28
CA HIS A 139 -0.62 3.15 -13.40
C HIS A 139 -0.22 2.72 -14.82
N ARG A 140 -0.51 3.54 -15.85
CA ARG A 140 -0.20 3.20 -17.25
C ARG A 140 0.69 4.21 -17.98
N THR A 141 1.47 5.00 -17.25
CA THR A 141 2.38 5.99 -17.86
C THR A 141 3.65 5.37 -18.46
N GLY A 142 3.93 4.09 -18.20
CA GLY A 142 5.17 3.43 -18.62
C GLY A 142 6.39 3.76 -17.77
N MET A 143 6.26 4.72 -16.82
CA MET A 143 7.35 5.08 -15.92
C MET A 143 7.61 3.97 -14.91
N ALA A 144 8.87 3.58 -14.75
CA ALA A 144 9.31 2.67 -13.70
C ALA A 144 9.02 3.25 -12.30
N ASP A 145 8.92 2.42 -11.25
CA ASP A 145 8.52 2.87 -9.91
C ASP A 145 9.47 3.91 -9.31
N HIS A 146 10.78 3.79 -9.57
CA HIS A 146 11.81 4.67 -8.99
C HIS A 146 11.60 4.91 -7.48
N LEU A 147 11.27 3.86 -6.74
CA LEU A 147 10.86 3.88 -5.33
C LEU A 147 11.77 4.78 -4.47
N LEU A 148 13.09 4.72 -4.70
CA LEU A 148 14.07 5.51 -3.95
C LEU A 148 13.98 7.03 -4.20
N MET A 149 13.14 7.50 -5.12
CA MET A 149 12.85 8.93 -5.26
C MET A 149 11.99 9.48 -4.13
N THR A 150 11.15 8.64 -3.54
CA THR A 150 10.23 9.02 -2.46
C THR A 150 10.67 8.49 -1.10
N TYR A 151 11.42 7.39 -1.09
CA TYR A 151 11.86 6.72 0.12
C TYR A 151 12.95 7.52 0.85
N GLY A 152 12.66 7.99 2.09
CA GLY A 152 13.60 8.81 2.86
C GLY A 152 14.06 10.04 2.11
N SER A 153 13.25 10.58 1.19
CA SER A 153 13.62 11.65 0.30
C SER A 153 13.86 12.95 1.06
N PRO A 154 15.00 13.63 0.87
CA PRO A 154 15.20 14.97 1.40
C PRO A 154 14.50 16.04 0.55
N PHE A 155 13.89 15.63 -0.57
CA PHE A 155 13.26 16.55 -1.51
C PHE A 155 11.80 16.82 -1.13
N SER A 156 11.39 18.06 -1.33
CA SER A 156 9.98 18.43 -1.32
C SER A 156 9.22 17.72 -2.45
N ARG A 157 7.89 17.65 -2.33
CA ARG A 157 7.02 17.10 -3.38
C ARG A 157 7.21 17.83 -4.73
N GLU A 158 7.36 19.15 -4.70
CA GLU A 158 7.61 19.94 -5.89
C GLU A 158 8.96 19.60 -6.52
N GLU A 159 10.02 19.43 -5.72
CA GLU A 159 11.32 19.03 -6.25
C GLU A 159 11.27 17.64 -6.88
N VAL A 160 10.59 16.67 -6.26
CA VAL A 160 10.40 15.34 -6.85
C VAL A 160 9.61 15.44 -8.16
N PHE A 161 8.54 16.23 -8.20
CA PHE A 161 7.77 16.49 -9.41
C PHE A 161 8.65 17.06 -10.54
N ARG A 162 9.48 18.05 -10.26
CA ARG A 162 10.41 18.65 -11.26
C ARG A 162 11.49 17.67 -11.73
N ARG A 163 11.80 16.64 -10.95
CA ARG A 163 12.84 15.64 -11.25
C ARG A 163 12.32 14.46 -12.08
N LEU A 164 11.03 14.32 -12.31
CA LEU A 164 10.42 13.25 -13.12
C LEU A 164 11.04 13.17 -14.52
N ARG A 165 11.40 14.30 -15.12
CA ARG A 165 12.03 14.41 -16.44
C ARG A 165 13.36 13.66 -16.59
N TYR A 166 14.00 13.32 -15.48
CA TYR A 166 15.29 12.63 -15.47
C TYR A 166 15.17 11.14 -15.17
N LEU A 167 13.94 10.62 -15.07
CA LEU A 167 13.67 9.24 -14.67
C LEU A 167 13.25 8.43 -15.89
N GLU A 168 14.11 7.52 -16.34
CA GLU A 168 13.86 6.71 -17.52
C GLU A 168 12.66 5.77 -17.30
N PRO A 169 11.72 5.66 -18.27
CA PRO A 169 10.70 4.64 -18.28
C PRO A 169 11.31 3.28 -18.63
N ASN A 170 10.63 2.20 -18.27
CA ASN A 170 11.00 0.85 -18.68
C ASN A 170 9.92 0.17 -19.52
N LEU A 171 8.79 0.85 -19.75
CA LEU A 171 7.69 0.42 -20.60
C LEU A 171 7.24 1.55 -21.50
N GLY A 172 6.53 1.22 -22.58
CA GLY A 172 5.85 2.19 -23.42
C GLY A 172 4.66 2.84 -22.71
N PHE A 173 4.35 4.07 -23.09
CA PHE A 173 3.18 4.80 -22.61
C PHE A 173 1.89 4.03 -22.92
N ARG A 174 1.06 3.76 -21.89
CA ARG A 174 -0.19 2.97 -21.96
C ARG A 174 -0.01 1.51 -22.40
N GLU A 175 1.21 0.99 -22.40
CA GLU A 175 1.49 -0.39 -22.85
C GLU A 175 0.86 -1.41 -21.92
N LYS A 176 1.07 -1.26 -20.61
CA LYS A 176 0.51 -2.13 -19.57
C LYS A 176 0.54 -1.48 -18.19
N TYR A 177 -0.15 -2.11 -17.25
CA TYR A 177 -0.09 -1.75 -15.85
C TYR A 177 1.33 -1.80 -15.30
N GLN A 178 1.75 -0.72 -14.64
CA GLN A 178 3.00 -0.65 -13.90
C GLN A 178 2.85 0.28 -12.71
N TYR A 179 2.73 -0.32 -11.54
CA TYR A 179 2.54 0.41 -10.29
C TYR A 179 3.57 1.51 -10.09
N ASN A 180 3.12 2.71 -9.75
CA ASN A 180 3.99 3.89 -9.64
C ASN A 180 3.53 4.88 -8.57
N ASN A 181 4.38 5.13 -7.57
CA ASN A 181 4.12 6.07 -6.49
C ASN A 181 4.28 7.54 -6.92
N LEU A 182 5.19 7.81 -7.86
CA LEU A 182 5.47 9.18 -8.32
C LEU A 182 4.29 9.78 -9.07
N MET A 183 3.50 8.95 -9.74
CA MET A 183 2.31 9.42 -10.45
C MET A 183 1.20 9.85 -9.48
N TYR A 184 1.03 9.15 -8.35
CA TYR A 184 0.14 9.58 -7.27
C TYR A 184 0.65 10.81 -6.53
N LEU A 185 1.97 10.92 -6.32
CA LEU A 185 2.59 12.15 -5.83
C LEU A 185 2.25 13.33 -6.75
N THR A 186 2.37 13.14 -8.06
CA THR A 186 2.06 14.16 -9.08
C THR A 186 0.57 14.55 -9.04
N ALA A 187 -0.34 13.58 -8.94
CA ALA A 187 -1.77 13.82 -8.80
C ALA A 187 -2.08 14.62 -7.52
N GLY A 188 -1.45 14.28 -6.39
CA GLY A 188 -1.60 15.04 -5.15
C GLY A 188 -1.02 16.46 -5.24
N TYR A 189 0.13 16.63 -5.92
CA TYR A 189 0.68 17.96 -6.21
C TYR A 189 -0.31 18.81 -7.02
N LEU A 190 -0.92 18.22 -8.04
CA LEU A 190 -1.94 18.88 -8.84
C LEU A 190 -3.18 19.26 -8.02
N VAL A 191 -3.68 18.36 -7.16
CA VAL A 191 -4.80 18.66 -6.26
C VAL A 191 -4.50 19.90 -5.42
N GLY A 192 -3.30 19.96 -4.81
CA GLY A 192 -2.88 21.14 -4.05
C GLY A 192 -2.86 22.40 -4.88
N ARG A 193 -2.27 22.37 -6.08
CA ARG A 193 -2.19 23.53 -6.99
C ARG A 193 -3.56 24.05 -7.42
N ILE A 194 -4.49 23.15 -7.76
CA ILE A 194 -5.84 23.52 -8.21
C ILE A 194 -6.72 23.99 -7.06
N SER A 195 -6.53 23.45 -5.85
CA SER A 195 -7.31 23.85 -4.66
C SER A 195 -6.78 25.09 -3.94
N GLY A 196 -5.58 25.57 -4.28
CA GLY A 196 -4.95 26.75 -3.67
C GLY A 196 -4.29 26.48 -2.32
N GLY A 197 -3.88 25.24 -2.05
CA GLY A 197 -3.19 24.83 -0.83
C GLY A 197 -2.33 23.59 -1.04
N THR A 198 -2.31 22.67 -0.07
CA THR A 198 -1.65 21.38 -0.18
C THR A 198 -2.68 20.25 -0.39
N TRP A 199 -2.23 19.07 -0.79
CA TRP A 199 -3.09 17.88 -0.85
C TRP A 199 -3.59 17.50 0.55
N GLU A 200 -2.75 17.65 1.56
CA GLU A 200 -3.07 17.40 2.96
C GLU A 200 -4.20 18.32 3.44
N ASP A 201 -4.11 19.62 3.14
CA ASP A 201 -5.17 20.58 3.47
C ASP A 201 -6.49 20.20 2.80
N PHE A 202 -6.42 19.79 1.54
CA PHE A 202 -7.60 19.35 0.79
C PHE A 202 -8.24 18.11 1.43
N VAL A 203 -7.47 17.06 1.68
CA VAL A 203 -7.97 15.82 2.26
C VAL A 203 -8.50 16.05 3.68
N LYS A 204 -7.76 16.79 4.50
CA LYS A 204 -8.19 17.12 5.87
C LYS A 204 -9.51 17.89 5.90
N LYS A 205 -9.63 18.91 5.07
CA LYS A 205 -10.82 19.78 5.02
C LYS A 205 -12.01 19.13 4.34
N ARG A 206 -11.76 18.38 3.26
CA ARG A 206 -12.82 17.93 2.35
C ARG A 206 -13.21 16.47 2.57
N ILE A 207 -12.35 15.64 3.17
CA ILE A 207 -12.59 14.22 3.42
C ILE A 207 -12.61 13.94 4.92
N PHE A 208 -11.50 14.12 5.64
CA PHE A 208 -11.43 13.77 7.06
C PHE A 208 -12.46 14.53 7.92
N GLY A 209 -12.53 15.86 7.78
CA GLY A 209 -13.48 16.68 8.55
C GLY A 209 -14.94 16.27 8.36
N PRO A 210 -15.48 16.24 7.12
CA PRO A 210 -16.85 15.82 6.87
C PRO A 210 -17.17 14.38 7.31
N MET A 211 -16.19 13.48 7.28
CA MET A 211 -16.31 12.09 7.70
C MET A 211 -16.01 11.86 9.17
N GLN A 212 -15.60 12.90 9.92
CA GLN A 212 -15.17 12.78 11.33
C GLN A 212 -14.07 11.72 11.52
N MET A 213 -13.10 11.69 10.58
CA MET A 213 -11.91 10.83 10.66
C MET A 213 -10.83 11.53 11.50
N ASP A 214 -11.14 11.72 12.78
CA ASP A 214 -10.38 12.61 13.67
C ASP A 214 -9.00 12.03 14.09
N ALA A 215 -8.83 10.72 14.02
CA ALA A 215 -7.56 10.04 14.27
C ALA A 215 -6.66 10.01 13.05
N SER A 216 -7.18 10.32 11.86
CA SER A 216 -6.42 10.26 10.60
C SER A 216 -5.55 11.50 10.43
N SER A 217 -4.30 11.29 10.01
CA SER A 217 -3.28 12.36 9.94
C SER A 217 -2.26 12.08 8.83
N PHE A 218 -1.38 13.04 8.57
CA PHE A 218 -0.25 12.92 7.64
C PHE A 218 1.10 13.07 8.35
N SER A 219 1.08 13.51 9.59
CA SER A 219 2.30 13.79 10.35
C SER A 219 2.88 12.54 10.95
N LEU A 220 4.20 12.48 11.02
CA LEU A 220 4.94 11.58 11.89
C LEU A 220 5.08 12.16 13.31
N GLU A 221 4.61 13.38 13.54
CA GLU A 221 4.57 13.99 14.87
C GLU A 221 3.57 13.24 15.72
N ILE A 222 4.07 12.19 16.33
CA ILE A 222 3.35 11.43 17.33
C ILE A 222 3.43 12.24 18.61
N GLN A 223 2.29 12.72 19.07
CA GLN A 223 2.20 13.42 20.35
C GLN A 223 2.29 12.41 21.49
N GLU A 224 3.06 12.74 22.50
CA GLU A 224 3.14 11.93 23.72
C GLU A 224 1.73 11.67 24.28
N GLY A 225 1.42 10.40 24.58
CA GLY A 225 0.09 9.98 25.05
C GLY A 225 -0.92 9.62 23.97
N GLN A 226 -0.62 9.77 22.67
CA GLN A 226 -1.49 9.27 21.61
C GLN A 226 -1.47 7.73 21.54
N ASP A 227 -2.60 7.16 21.15
CA ASP A 227 -2.73 5.73 20.85
C ASP A 227 -2.25 5.43 19.42
N TYR A 228 -0.93 5.21 19.25
CA TYR A 228 -0.32 4.86 17.99
C TYR A 228 0.55 3.61 18.09
N SER A 229 0.73 2.94 17.00
CA SER A 229 1.55 1.73 16.92
C SER A 229 2.97 2.03 16.46
N LEU A 230 3.96 1.40 17.09
CA LEU A 230 5.33 1.38 16.59
C LEU A 230 5.43 0.47 15.36
N PRO A 231 6.27 0.82 14.37
CA PRO A 231 6.55 -0.01 13.21
C PRO A 231 7.57 -1.11 13.56
N TYR A 232 7.31 -2.36 13.15
CA TYR A 232 8.20 -3.49 13.44
C TYR A 232 8.67 -4.21 12.18
N ILE A 233 9.85 -4.80 12.29
CA ILE A 233 10.44 -5.68 11.27
C ILE A 233 11.06 -6.91 11.92
N MET A 234 11.08 -8.03 11.21
CA MET A 234 11.89 -9.19 11.59
C MET A 234 13.29 -9.04 11.01
N SER A 235 14.30 -9.00 11.87
CA SER A 235 15.71 -9.00 11.48
C SER A 235 16.48 -10.01 12.30
N ASP A 236 17.20 -10.92 11.64
CA ASP A 236 17.98 -11.99 12.26
C ASP A 236 17.21 -12.80 13.31
N GLY A 237 15.93 -13.11 13.04
CA GLY A 237 15.06 -13.87 13.92
C GLY A 237 14.56 -13.11 15.14
N LYS A 238 14.72 -11.79 15.17
CA LYS A 238 14.24 -10.91 16.24
C LYS A 238 13.31 -9.84 15.70
N ILE A 239 12.26 -9.57 16.43
CA ILE A 239 11.38 -8.42 16.16
C ILE A 239 12.10 -7.15 16.65
N MET A 240 12.19 -6.16 15.77
CA MET A 240 12.82 -4.88 16.07
C MET A 240 11.89 -3.72 15.68
N ALA A 241 11.77 -2.73 16.56
CA ALA A 241 11.10 -1.49 16.23
C ALA A 241 11.95 -0.68 15.22
N LEU A 242 11.27 -0.07 14.25
CA LEU A 242 11.90 0.85 13.29
C LEU A 242 11.64 2.29 13.71
N PRO A 243 12.53 3.23 13.34
CA PRO A 243 12.23 4.64 13.48
C PRO A 243 11.13 5.04 12.47
N PHE A 244 10.28 6.00 12.87
CA PHE A 244 9.36 6.61 11.92
C PHE A 244 10.13 7.40 10.86
N ARG A 245 9.63 7.33 9.63
CA ARG A 245 10.24 8.04 8.49
C ARG A 245 9.34 9.16 8.01
N ASN A 246 9.95 10.28 7.64
CA ASN A 246 9.23 11.36 6.96
C ASN A 246 8.74 10.88 5.59
N ARG A 247 7.43 11.05 5.35
CA ARG A 247 6.73 10.68 4.11
C ARG A 247 5.98 11.84 3.47
N GLU A 248 6.26 13.07 3.89
CA GLU A 248 5.54 14.27 3.42
C GLU A 248 5.58 14.38 1.90
N CYS A 249 6.74 14.20 1.26
CA CYS A 249 6.82 14.31 -0.20
C CYS A 249 5.93 13.29 -0.91
N SER A 250 5.81 12.08 -0.36
CA SER A 250 5.06 10.96 -0.93
C SER A 250 3.69 10.72 -0.30
N ALA A 251 3.21 11.62 0.57
CA ALA A 251 1.97 11.45 1.30
C ALA A 251 0.76 11.08 0.42
N PRO A 252 0.57 11.66 -0.79
CA PRO A 252 -0.52 11.27 -1.69
C PRO A 252 -0.47 9.81 -2.15
N SER A 253 0.69 9.17 -2.10
CA SER A 253 0.86 7.77 -2.49
C SER A 253 0.92 6.80 -1.31
N GLY A 254 1.23 7.28 -0.08
CA GLY A 254 1.45 6.34 1.02
C GLY A 254 1.71 6.96 2.40
N GLY A 255 1.33 8.22 2.67
CA GLY A 255 1.69 8.92 3.90
C GLY A 255 0.56 9.19 4.89
N ILE A 256 -0.63 8.60 4.71
CA ILE A 256 -1.71 8.69 5.70
C ILE A 256 -1.46 7.71 6.85
N ASN A 257 -1.71 8.18 8.08
CA ASN A 257 -1.88 7.36 9.27
C ASN A 257 -3.37 7.35 9.66
N SER A 258 -3.89 6.20 10.08
CA SER A 258 -5.30 6.06 10.44
C SER A 258 -5.53 4.85 11.37
N ASN A 259 -6.74 4.68 11.87
CA ASN A 259 -7.17 3.52 12.64
C ASN A 259 -8.34 2.79 11.99
N VAL A 260 -8.74 1.65 12.56
CA VAL A 260 -9.84 0.85 11.98
C VAL A 260 -11.18 1.57 12.05
N GLU A 261 -11.44 2.39 13.09
CA GLU A 261 -12.71 3.13 13.24
C GLU A 261 -12.89 4.17 12.13
N ASP A 262 -11.84 4.92 11.81
CA ASP A 262 -11.86 5.91 10.74
C ASP A 262 -11.92 5.25 9.36
N LEU A 263 -11.17 4.16 9.13
CA LEU A 263 -11.21 3.44 7.86
C LEU A 263 -12.55 2.72 7.62
N ILE A 264 -13.27 2.32 8.64
CA ILE A 264 -14.66 1.85 8.50
C ILE A 264 -15.56 2.98 7.97
N LYS A 265 -15.41 4.22 8.46
CA LYS A 265 -16.14 5.37 7.91
C LYS A 265 -15.81 5.56 6.42
N TRP A 266 -14.53 5.38 6.03
CA TRP A 266 -14.10 5.42 4.65
C TRP A 266 -14.78 4.34 3.78
N LEU A 267 -14.87 3.10 4.27
CA LEU A 267 -15.58 2.02 3.57
C LEU A 267 -17.09 2.29 3.49
N LYS A 268 -17.71 2.80 4.57
CA LYS A 268 -19.14 3.18 4.56
C LYS A 268 -19.45 4.22 3.49
N LEU A 269 -18.55 5.19 3.22
CA LEU A 269 -18.71 6.16 2.13
C LEU A 269 -18.81 5.44 0.77
N HIS A 270 -17.94 4.45 0.51
CA HIS A 270 -17.95 3.70 -0.75
C HIS A 270 -19.20 2.81 -0.88
N LEU A 271 -19.56 2.10 0.18
CA LEU A 271 -20.76 1.27 0.23
C LEU A 271 -22.06 2.08 0.10
N ASN A 272 -22.05 3.33 0.55
CA ASN A 272 -23.23 4.23 0.49
C ASN A 272 -23.22 5.16 -0.74
N GLY A 273 -22.54 4.76 -1.84
CA GLY A 273 -22.55 5.51 -3.11
C GLY A 273 -22.03 6.93 -3.00
N GLY A 274 -21.01 7.17 -2.14
CA GLY A 274 -20.36 8.48 -1.98
C GLY A 274 -21.06 9.43 -1.00
N LYS A 275 -21.98 8.94 -0.16
CA LYS A 275 -22.69 9.73 0.86
C LYS A 275 -22.12 9.53 2.25
N VAL A 276 -22.05 10.63 3.00
CA VAL A 276 -21.81 10.65 4.45
C VAL A 276 -23.10 11.12 5.11
N VAL A 277 -23.79 10.21 5.80
CA VAL A 277 -25.17 10.42 6.29
C VAL A 277 -26.05 10.84 5.09
N GLU A 278 -26.65 12.02 5.10
CA GLU A 278 -27.51 12.53 4.01
C GLU A 278 -26.73 13.41 3.00
N LYS A 279 -25.45 13.71 3.24
CA LYS A 279 -24.66 14.63 2.41
C LYS A 279 -23.86 13.84 1.36
N GLN A 280 -24.08 14.16 0.08
CA GLN A 280 -23.23 13.67 -1.00
C GLN A 280 -21.84 14.32 -0.91
N LEU A 281 -20.80 13.51 -0.68
CA LEU A 281 -19.41 13.95 -0.64
C LEU A 281 -18.77 13.91 -2.03
N ILE A 282 -19.11 12.90 -2.80
CA ILE A 282 -18.71 12.71 -4.19
C ILE A 282 -19.91 12.16 -4.98
N SER A 283 -20.07 12.55 -6.25
CA SER A 283 -21.14 12.00 -7.07
C SER A 283 -21.02 10.48 -7.23
N ALA A 284 -22.15 9.79 -7.34
CA ALA A 284 -22.15 8.34 -7.60
C ALA A 284 -21.48 8.00 -8.93
N GLU A 285 -21.54 8.92 -9.91
CA GLU A 285 -20.89 8.78 -11.21
C GLU A 285 -19.37 8.82 -11.10
N SER A 286 -18.80 9.79 -10.39
CA SER A 286 -17.36 9.88 -10.15
C SER A 286 -16.83 8.75 -9.26
N LEU A 287 -17.62 8.29 -8.29
CA LEU A 287 -17.26 7.12 -7.50
C LEU A 287 -17.22 5.86 -8.37
N LYS A 288 -18.23 5.68 -9.23
CA LYS A 288 -18.25 4.57 -10.20
C LYS A 288 -17.05 4.63 -11.15
N GLU A 289 -16.68 5.82 -11.61
CA GLU A 289 -15.52 5.99 -12.49
C GLU A 289 -14.21 5.55 -11.83
N ILE A 290 -14.01 5.88 -10.54
CA ILE A 290 -12.85 5.42 -9.76
C ILE A 290 -12.78 3.89 -9.68
N LEU A 291 -13.94 3.24 -9.51
CA LEU A 291 -14.09 1.80 -9.32
C LEU A 291 -14.29 1.03 -10.64
N THR A 292 -14.21 1.71 -11.78
CA THR A 292 -14.29 1.04 -13.09
C THR A 292 -12.91 0.50 -13.48
N PRO A 293 -12.79 -0.77 -13.94
CA PRO A 293 -11.55 -1.32 -14.46
C PRO A 293 -10.94 -0.45 -15.55
N GLN A 294 -9.68 -0.04 -15.36
CA GLN A 294 -8.93 0.82 -16.29
C GLN A 294 -7.77 0.07 -16.93
N MET A 295 -7.12 -0.82 -16.18
CA MET A 295 -5.96 -1.60 -16.63
C MET A 295 -6.02 -3.03 -16.06
N PRO A 296 -5.80 -4.06 -16.91
CA PRO A 296 -5.57 -5.40 -16.42
C PRO A 296 -4.22 -5.47 -15.70
N VAL A 297 -4.21 -6.06 -14.49
CA VAL A 297 -3.00 -6.21 -13.67
C VAL A 297 -2.38 -7.58 -13.88
N SER A 298 -3.18 -8.64 -13.72
CA SER A 298 -2.72 -10.01 -13.85
C SER A 298 -3.85 -10.95 -14.23
N TYR A 299 -3.47 -12.04 -14.86
CA TYR A 299 -4.32 -13.20 -15.05
C TYR A 299 -3.60 -14.44 -14.52
N SER A 300 -4.19 -15.09 -13.52
CA SER A 300 -3.65 -16.30 -12.91
C SER A 300 -4.78 -17.30 -12.70
N PRO A 301 -5.06 -18.18 -13.69
CA PRO A 301 -6.18 -19.11 -13.63
C PRO A 301 -6.08 -20.12 -12.48
N GLU A 302 -4.87 -20.30 -11.93
CA GLU A 302 -4.61 -21.22 -10.80
C GLU A 302 -4.75 -20.52 -9.43
N SER A 303 -5.07 -19.22 -9.41
CA SER A 303 -5.21 -18.48 -8.17
C SER A 303 -6.47 -18.92 -7.41
N ALA A 304 -6.31 -19.35 -6.17
CA ALA A 304 -7.41 -19.69 -5.28
C ALA A 304 -8.30 -18.48 -4.91
N VAL A 305 -7.77 -17.27 -5.11
CA VAL A 305 -8.43 -16.02 -4.66
C VAL A 305 -8.92 -15.12 -5.80
N GLY A 306 -8.87 -15.60 -7.04
CA GLY A 306 -9.39 -14.88 -8.21
C GLY A 306 -8.45 -14.97 -9.42
N ALA A 307 -9.00 -15.33 -10.58
CA ALA A 307 -8.23 -15.53 -11.80
C ALA A 307 -7.91 -14.23 -12.53
N VAL A 308 -8.76 -13.21 -12.42
CA VAL A 308 -8.64 -11.91 -13.09
C VAL A 308 -8.47 -10.84 -12.03
N HIS A 309 -7.54 -9.94 -12.28
CA HIS A 309 -7.26 -8.83 -11.39
C HIS A 309 -7.05 -7.57 -12.24
N ASP A 310 -7.92 -6.61 -12.05
CA ASP A 310 -7.90 -5.32 -12.72
C ASP A 310 -7.58 -4.20 -11.72
N TYR A 311 -7.23 -3.02 -12.25
CA TYR A 311 -7.02 -1.81 -11.47
C TYR A 311 -7.90 -0.68 -12.00
N GLY A 312 -8.61 -0.04 -11.09
CA GLY A 312 -9.35 1.19 -11.34
C GLY A 312 -8.44 2.41 -11.11
N MET A 313 -8.89 3.35 -10.30
CA MET A 313 -8.09 4.49 -9.86
C MET A 313 -7.97 4.48 -8.33
N GLY A 314 -6.88 3.88 -7.82
CA GLY A 314 -6.62 3.72 -6.39
C GLY A 314 -7.21 2.45 -5.77
N TRP A 315 -7.84 1.59 -6.55
CA TRP A 315 -8.48 0.35 -6.14
C TRP A 315 -8.15 -0.80 -7.08
N ASN A 316 -7.91 -1.96 -6.52
CA ASN A 316 -7.88 -3.23 -7.24
C ASN A 316 -9.30 -3.77 -7.31
N ILE A 317 -9.64 -4.38 -8.42
CA ILE A 317 -10.97 -4.88 -8.73
C ILE A 317 -10.86 -6.33 -9.17
N GLN A 318 -11.58 -7.22 -8.52
CA GLN A 318 -11.56 -8.64 -8.89
C GLN A 318 -12.86 -9.35 -8.57
N PRO A 319 -13.24 -10.39 -9.33
CA PRO A 319 -14.26 -11.31 -8.90
C PRO A 319 -13.73 -12.23 -7.78
N TYR A 320 -14.55 -12.51 -6.78
CA TYR A 320 -14.25 -13.47 -5.73
C TYR A 320 -15.43 -14.41 -5.52
N LEU A 321 -15.33 -15.68 -5.93
CA LEU A 321 -16.36 -16.71 -5.82
C LEU A 321 -17.79 -16.26 -6.26
N GLY A 322 -17.86 -15.47 -7.33
CA GLY A 322 -19.11 -14.92 -7.87
C GLY A 322 -19.50 -13.55 -7.34
N HIS A 323 -18.78 -13.01 -6.36
CA HIS A 323 -18.97 -11.67 -5.79
C HIS A 323 -18.00 -10.67 -6.41
N HIS A 324 -18.37 -9.39 -6.42
CA HIS A 324 -17.50 -8.30 -6.83
C HIS A 324 -16.72 -7.78 -5.61
N LEU A 325 -15.41 -7.73 -5.70
CA LEU A 325 -14.51 -7.30 -4.62
C LEU A 325 -13.63 -6.14 -5.07
N ASP A 326 -13.76 -5.01 -4.40
CA ASP A 326 -12.85 -3.87 -4.49
C ASP A 326 -11.92 -3.86 -3.26
N HIS A 327 -10.61 -3.71 -3.48
CA HIS A 327 -9.67 -3.73 -2.38
C HIS A 327 -8.42 -2.89 -2.65
N VAL A 328 -7.74 -2.48 -1.59
CA VAL A 328 -6.41 -1.87 -1.65
C VAL A 328 -5.59 -2.24 -0.43
N GLY A 329 -4.35 -2.62 -0.68
CA GLY A 329 -3.36 -2.87 0.35
C GLY A 329 -2.36 -1.74 0.49
N GLY A 330 -1.78 -1.60 1.67
CA GLY A 330 -0.72 -0.66 1.98
C GLY A 330 0.46 -1.35 2.64
N TRP A 331 1.64 -1.14 2.07
CA TRP A 331 2.91 -1.60 2.62
C TRP A 331 3.82 -0.42 2.82
N ILE A 332 4.26 -0.23 4.04
CA ILE A 332 5.33 0.70 4.40
C ILE A 332 6.20 0.02 5.47
N GLU A 333 7.38 0.58 5.75
CA GLU A 333 8.25 -0.01 6.76
C GLU A 333 7.53 -0.13 8.10
N GLY A 334 7.46 -1.36 8.60
CA GLY A 334 6.84 -1.69 9.86
C GLY A 334 5.33 -1.83 9.84
N PHE A 335 4.65 -1.59 8.72
CA PHE A 335 3.19 -1.71 8.63
C PHE A 335 2.72 -2.39 7.36
N VAL A 336 1.70 -3.23 7.50
CA VAL A 336 0.88 -3.75 6.41
C VAL A 336 -0.58 -3.50 6.74
N SER A 337 -1.31 -2.94 5.79
CA SER A 337 -2.72 -2.57 5.94
C SER A 337 -3.53 -3.08 4.77
N TRP A 338 -4.76 -3.47 5.00
CA TRP A 338 -5.67 -3.91 3.95
C TRP A 338 -7.09 -3.41 4.20
N ILE A 339 -7.70 -2.83 3.18
CA ILE A 339 -9.12 -2.52 3.18
C ILE A 339 -9.77 -3.10 1.94
N SER A 340 -11.00 -3.54 2.08
CA SER A 340 -11.77 -4.12 0.99
C SER A 340 -13.27 -3.94 1.22
N PHE A 341 -14.04 -3.99 0.15
CA PHE A 341 -15.49 -4.01 0.24
C PHE A 341 -16.14 -4.75 -0.94
N MET A 342 -17.31 -5.29 -0.70
CA MET A 342 -18.19 -5.91 -1.68
C MET A 342 -19.44 -5.06 -1.81
N PRO A 343 -19.54 -4.20 -2.83
CA PRO A 343 -20.62 -3.20 -2.92
C PRO A 343 -22.01 -3.81 -3.06
N PHE A 344 -22.13 -4.98 -3.69
CA PHE A 344 -23.42 -5.65 -3.90
C PHE A 344 -23.85 -6.49 -2.70
N ASP A 345 -22.91 -6.88 -1.83
CA ASP A 345 -23.16 -7.63 -0.58
C ASP A 345 -23.21 -6.69 0.62
N ASN A 346 -22.88 -5.41 0.41
CA ASN A 346 -22.84 -4.35 1.41
C ASN A 346 -21.95 -4.69 2.62
N ILE A 347 -20.77 -5.27 2.34
CA ILE A 347 -19.79 -5.69 3.36
C ILE A 347 -18.47 -4.95 3.13
N GLY A 348 -17.84 -4.49 4.21
CA GLY A 348 -16.49 -3.91 4.17
C GLY A 348 -15.62 -4.45 5.30
N VAL A 349 -14.33 -4.64 5.01
CA VAL A 349 -13.34 -5.20 5.94
C VAL A 349 -12.10 -4.30 5.98
N VAL A 350 -11.60 -4.06 7.19
CA VAL A 350 -10.34 -3.35 7.47
C VAL A 350 -9.44 -4.26 8.31
N ALA A 351 -8.18 -4.39 7.96
CA ALA A 351 -7.16 -5.06 8.78
C ALA A 351 -5.85 -4.26 8.76
N LEU A 352 -5.33 -3.91 9.92
CA LEU A 352 -4.13 -3.09 10.11
C LEU A 352 -3.13 -3.83 10.98
N CYS A 353 -1.88 -3.96 10.52
CA CYS A 353 -0.82 -4.71 11.17
C CYS A 353 0.43 -3.86 11.32
N ASN A 354 1.14 -3.99 12.45
CA ASN A 354 2.39 -3.29 12.73
C ASN A 354 3.64 -4.16 12.47
N MET A 355 3.62 -4.96 11.42
CA MET A 355 4.74 -5.81 11.03
C MET A 355 4.99 -5.72 9.53
N SER A 356 6.24 -5.47 9.12
CA SER A 356 6.65 -5.54 7.71
C SER A 356 6.50 -6.95 7.14
N ASP A 357 6.29 -7.05 5.82
CA ASP A 357 6.26 -8.31 5.06
C ASP A 357 5.24 -9.34 5.62
N CYS A 358 4.13 -8.85 6.21
CA CYS A 358 3.07 -9.66 6.81
C CYS A 358 1.89 -9.79 5.85
N GLU A 359 1.58 -11.02 5.43
CA GLU A 359 0.45 -11.30 4.53
C GLU A 359 -0.89 -11.44 5.29
N LEU A 360 -0.90 -11.43 6.63
CA LEU A 360 -2.10 -11.70 7.42
C LEU A 360 -3.26 -10.74 7.14
N PRO A 361 -3.09 -9.40 7.06
CA PRO A 361 -4.19 -8.51 6.71
C PRO A 361 -4.84 -8.82 5.36
N TYR A 362 -4.05 -9.23 4.37
CA TYR A 362 -4.53 -9.65 3.05
C TYR A 362 -5.35 -10.94 3.11
N LEU A 363 -4.93 -11.92 3.90
CA LEU A 363 -5.61 -13.22 3.98
C LEU A 363 -6.89 -13.14 4.82
N LEU A 364 -6.89 -12.35 5.90
CA LEU A 364 -8.03 -12.23 6.82
C LEU A 364 -9.29 -11.73 6.15
N HIS A 365 -9.19 -10.83 5.16
CA HIS A 365 -10.40 -10.36 4.51
C HIS A 365 -11.11 -11.49 3.72
N TYR A 366 -10.38 -12.42 3.09
CA TYR A 366 -10.99 -13.58 2.44
C TYR A 366 -11.61 -14.54 3.47
N VAL A 367 -10.92 -14.80 4.59
CA VAL A 367 -11.48 -15.59 5.70
C VAL A 367 -12.80 -14.99 6.16
N LEU A 368 -12.85 -13.68 6.36
CA LEU A 368 -14.04 -12.97 6.81
C LEU A 368 -15.16 -13.01 5.76
N TYR A 369 -14.87 -12.80 4.48
CA TYR A 369 -15.89 -12.89 3.43
C TYR A 369 -16.47 -14.29 3.33
N ASN A 370 -15.66 -15.35 3.41
CA ASN A 370 -16.17 -16.73 3.40
C ASN A 370 -17.11 -16.98 4.58
N ARG A 371 -16.75 -16.55 5.78
CA ARG A 371 -17.62 -16.70 6.97
C ARG A 371 -18.90 -15.88 6.87
N LEU A 372 -18.82 -14.63 6.41
CA LEU A 372 -19.95 -13.71 6.31
C LEU A 372 -20.96 -14.09 5.21
N LEU A 373 -20.47 -14.67 4.12
CA LEU A 373 -21.28 -15.06 2.96
C LEU A 373 -21.70 -16.54 3.01
N GLY A 374 -21.19 -17.31 3.99
CA GLY A 374 -21.47 -18.74 4.08
C GLY A 374 -20.95 -19.53 2.86
N LEU A 375 -19.82 -19.09 2.30
CA LEU A 375 -19.18 -19.76 1.18
C LEU A 375 -18.56 -21.08 1.63
N GLU A 376 -18.34 -22.02 0.68
CA GLU A 376 -17.73 -23.31 0.99
C GLU A 376 -16.45 -23.15 1.77
N GLU A 377 -16.23 -24.04 2.74
CA GLU A 377 -15.03 -24.04 3.58
C GLU A 377 -13.79 -24.20 2.70
N VAL A 378 -13.10 -23.11 2.49
CA VAL A 378 -11.74 -23.12 2.00
C VAL A 378 -10.85 -23.58 3.14
N ASP A 379 -9.97 -24.56 2.90
CA ASP A 379 -8.98 -24.99 3.89
C ASP A 379 -7.95 -23.86 4.12
N TRP A 380 -8.37 -22.88 4.93
CA TRP A 380 -7.57 -21.72 5.25
C TRP A 380 -6.29 -22.08 6.00
N ASP A 381 -6.27 -23.14 6.78
CA ASP A 381 -5.06 -23.59 7.48
C ASP A 381 -3.99 -24.00 6.47
N LYS A 382 -4.38 -24.72 5.43
CA LYS A 382 -3.47 -25.10 4.34
C LYS A 382 -3.02 -23.89 3.52
N ILE A 383 -3.91 -22.93 3.24
CA ILE A 383 -3.56 -21.72 2.52
C ILE A 383 -2.61 -20.87 3.37
N LEU A 384 -2.94 -20.63 4.63
CA LEU A 384 -2.13 -19.86 5.57
C LEU A 384 -0.75 -20.49 5.79
N ASP A 385 -0.65 -21.82 5.79
CA ASP A 385 0.64 -22.53 5.83
C ASP A 385 1.49 -22.29 4.59
N ASN A 386 0.89 -22.18 3.42
CA ASN A 386 1.59 -21.85 2.16
C ASN A 386 2.04 -20.38 2.09
N TYR A 387 1.31 -19.48 2.76
CA TYR A 387 1.60 -18.04 2.83
C TYR A 387 2.43 -17.64 4.06
N LYS A 388 3.18 -18.58 4.66
CA LYS A 388 4.09 -18.22 5.76
C LYS A 388 4.92 -17.00 5.41
N PRO A 389 5.00 -16.00 6.29
CA PRO A 389 5.78 -14.80 6.03
C PRO A 389 7.20 -15.15 5.62
N ARG A 390 7.68 -14.53 4.56
CA ARG A 390 9.02 -14.81 4.00
C ARG A 390 10.13 -14.58 5.02
N TYR A 391 9.91 -13.68 5.97
CA TYR A 391 10.88 -13.39 7.03
C TYR A 391 11.12 -14.56 7.98
N LEU A 392 10.15 -15.48 8.18
CA LEU A 392 10.33 -16.67 9.01
C LEU A 392 11.32 -17.68 8.39
N ASN A 393 11.50 -17.64 7.07
CA ASN A 393 12.41 -18.51 6.32
C ASN A 393 13.68 -17.78 5.84
N ARG A 394 13.82 -16.48 6.13
CA ARG A 394 15.02 -15.71 5.75
C ARG A 394 16.19 -16.15 6.62
N ALA A 395 17.11 -16.91 6.02
CA ALA A 395 18.45 -17.01 6.57
C ALA A 395 19.02 -15.59 6.70
N SER A 396 19.61 -15.28 7.86
CA SER A 396 20.13 -13.95 8.19
C SER A 396 20.84 -13.32 6.99
N VAL A 397 20.38 -12.14 6.60
CA VAL A 397 20.97 -11.39 5.47
C VAL A 397 22.40 -10.98 5.81
N THR A 398 22.72 -10.86 7.11
CA THR A 398 24.03 -10.51 7.64
C THR A 398 25.03 -11.67 7.64
N GLY A 399 24.59 -12.90 7.31
CA GLY A 399 25.37 -14.14 7.50
C GLY A 399 26.33 -14.53 6.38
N ARG A 400 26.38 -13.86 5.23
CA ARG A 400 27.48 -14.05 4.29
C ARG A 400 28.63 -13.12 4.69
N LYS A 401 29.56 -13.66 5.49
CA LYS A 401 30.87 -13.01 5.67
C LYS A 401 31.42 -12.65 4.29
N PRO A 402 32.00 -11.46 4.11
CA PRO A 402 32.73 -11.14 2.90
C PRO A 402 33.64 -12.32 2.58
N ASN A 403 33.65 -12.76 1.32
CA ASN A 403 34.53 -13.85 0.92
C ASN A 403 35.96 -13.37 1.26
N PRO A 404 36.67 -14.01 2.22
CA PRO A 404 38.01 -13.57 2.58
C PRO A 404 39.02 -13.71 1.42
N GLU A 405 38.66 -14.45 0.36
CA GLU A 405 39.40 -14.59 -0.88
C GLU A 405 38.97 -13.58 -1.98
N ALA A 406 38.00 -12.68 -1.69
CA ALA A 406 37.65 -11.62 -2.62
C ALA A 406 38.93 -10.80 -2.93
N ALA A 407 39.37 -10.77 -4.18
CA ALA A 407 40.49 -9.96 -4.60
C ALA A 407 40.30 -8.53 -4.10
N LYS A 408 41.39 -7.90 -3.60
CA LYS A 408 41.30 -6.49 -3.16
C LYS A 408 40.86 -5.61 -4.32
N PRO A 409 40.13 -4.50 -4.05
CA PRO A 409 39.83 -3.52 -5.09
C PRO A 409 41.10 -3.09 -5.83
N PRO A 410 41.03 -2.83 -7.12
CA PRO A 410 42.24 -2.47 -7.91
C PRO A 410 42.83 -1.12 -7.52
N LEU A 411 42.06 -0.26 -6.86
CA LEU A 411 42.50 1.03 -6.35
C LEU A 411 42.37 1.06 -4.82
N PRO A 412 43.23 1.85 -4.13
CA PRO A 412 43.06 2.07 -2.69
C PRO A 412 41.74 2.79 -2.40
N PRO A 413 41.10 2.53 -1.24
CA PRO A 413 39.77 3.04 -0.89
C PRO A 413 39.61 4.54 -1.08
N GLU A 414 40.64 5.34 -0.83
CA GLU A 414 40.63 6.80 -0.92
C GLU A 414 40.36 7.31 -2.35
N LYS A 415 40.66 6.50 -3.38
CA LYS A 415 40.42 6.85 -4.78
C LYS A 415 38.95 6.82 -5.17
N TYR A 416 38.10 6.06 -4.42
CA TYR A 416 36.66 5.98 -4.61
C TYR A 416 35.89 7.07 -3.87
N VAL A 417 36.50 7.69 -2.85
CA VAL A 417 35.88 8.75 -2.02
C VAL A 417 35.49 9.94 -2.87
N GLY A 418 34.29 10.45 -2.64
CA GLY A 418 33.79 11.66 -3.31
C GLY A 418 32.26 11.74 -3.29
N ARG A 419 31.76 12.87 -3.78
CA ARG A 419 30.35 13.09 -4.05
C ARG A 419 30.07 12.80 -5.53
N TYR A 420 29.00 12.06 -5.78
CA TYR A 420 28.55 11.67 -7.11
C TYR A 420 27.09 12.11 -7.27
N ASP A 421 26.81 12.92 -8.28
CA ASP A 421 25.53 13.61 -8.46
C ASP A 421 24.76 13.10 -9.68
N HIS A 422 23.45 12.96 -9.51
CA HIS A 422 22.49 12.68 -10.60
C HIS A 422 21.33 13.69 -10.53
N PRO A 423 20.91 14.31 -11.64
CA PRO A 423 19.89 15.36 -11.62
C PRO A 423 18.52 14.90 -11.09
N GLY A 424 18.17 13.64 -11.30
CA GLY A 424 16.95 13.03 -10.73
C GLY A 424 17.17 12.57 -9.29
N TYR A 425 18.12 11.67 -9.07
CA TYR A 425 18.29 10.97 -7.79
C TYR A 425 19.02 11.78 -6.70
N GLY A 426 19.68 12.89 -7.04
CA GLY A 426 20.52 13.65 -6.10
C GLY A 426 21.89 13.05 -5.92
N SER A 427 22.44 13.10 -4.71
CA SER A 427 23.86 12.78 -4.45
C SER A 427 24.05 11.47 -3.70
N ILE A 428 25.07 10.72 -4.09
CA ILE A 428 25.67 9.64 -3.31
C ILE A 428 27.02 10.14 -2.82
N VAL A 429 27.29 10.04 -1.51
CA VAL A 429 28.59 10.39 -0.93
C VAL A 429 29.30 9.12 -0.53
N VAL A 430 30.45 8.85 -1.15
CA VAL A 430 31.33 7.72 -0.82
C VAL A 430 32.40 8.17 0.15
N MET A 431 32.60 7.41 1.22
CA MET A 431 33.53 7.70 2.31
C MET A 431 34.28 6.46 2.76
N VAL A 432 35.40 6.68 3.45
CA VAL A 432 36.19 5.62 4.10
C VAL A 432 36.11 5.79 5.61
N GLU A 433 35.85 4.71 6.31
CA GLU A 433 35.93 4.64 7.77
C GLU A 433 36.65 3.34 8.17
N ASN A 434 37.67 3.42 8.99
CA ASN A 434 38.48 2.27 9.44
C ASN A 434 38.93 1.37 8.27
N GLY A 435 39.30 1.98 7.12
CA GLY A 435 39.76 1.28 5.92
C GLY A 435 38.65 0.64 5.07
N ASN A 436 37.38 0.74 5.46
CA ASN A 436 36.25 0.23 4.72
C ASN A 436 35.50 1.34 3.98
N LEU A 437 34.98 1.00 2.81
CA LEU A 437 34.16 1.91 1.99
C LEU A 437 32.69 1.86 2.41
N TYR A 438 32.08 3.04 2.46
CA TYR A 438 30.66 3.24 2.70
C TYR A 438 30.09 4.22 1.68
N ALA A 439 28.80 4.07 1.38
CA ALA A 439 28.04 5.05 0.60
C ALA A 439 26.89 5.60 1.46
N MET A 440 26.79 6.93 1.51
CA MET A 440 25.63 7.63 2.08
C MET A 440 24.67 7.99 0.95
N PHE A 441 23.45 7.51 1.03
CA PHE A 441 22.39 7.83 0.08
C PHE A 441 21.04 7.90 0.80
N ARG A 442 20.31 9.00 0.63
CA ARG A 442 19.01 9.21 1.27
C ARG A 442 19.02 9.10 2.81
N GLY A 443 20.09 9.55 3.44
CA GLY A 443 20.26 9.45 4.89
C GLY A 443 20.67 8.06 5.39
N GLU A 444 20.75 7.06 4.50
CA GLU A 444 21.17 5.70 4.84
C GLU A 444 22.66 5.49 4.54
N LYS A 445 23.35 4.90 5.51
CA LYS A 445 24.74 4.49 5.39
C LYS A 445 24.82 3.02 5.00
N MET A 446 25.32 2.75 3.82
CA MET A 446 25.47 1.40 3.26
C MET A 446 26.94 1.00 3.25
N GLY A 447 27.26 -0.20 3.76
CA GLY A 447 28.57 -0.82 3.53
C GLY A 447 28.77 -1.15 2.05
N LEU A 448 30.00 -1.02 1.53
CA LEU A 448 30.36 -1.40 0.17
C LEU A 448 31.27 -2.62 0.19
N ASN A 449 30.73 -3.78 -0.17
CA ASN A 449 31.44 -5.04 -0.25
C ASN A 449 32.01 -5.24 -1.66
N HIS A 450 33.33 -5.30 -1.78
CA HIS A 450 34.00 -5.53 -3.08
C HIS A 450 33.66 -6.91 -3.64
N MET A 451 33.42 -6.97 -4.94
CA MET A 451 33.17 -8.23 -5.64
C MET A 451 34.28 -8.55 -6.68
N LYS A 452 34.49 -7.64 -7.63
CA LYS A 452 35.51 -7.76 -8.67
C LYS A 452 35.78 -6.39 -9.31
N ASP A 453 36.99 -6.17 -9.78
CA ASP A 453 37.39 -4.91 -10.45
C ASP A 453 36.94 -3.69 -9.62
N ASN A 454 36.23 -2.73 -10.24
CA ASN A 454 35.64 -1.57 -9.56
C ASN A 454 34.13 -1.79 -9.24
N PHE A 455 33.70 -3.05 -9.05
CA PHE A 455 32.32 -3.40 -8.78
C PHE A 455 32.12 -3.87 -7.35
N PHE A 456 31.10 -3.28 -6.68
CA PHE A 456 30.73 -3.49 -5.29
C PHE A 456 29.25 -3.80 -5.16
N PHE A 457 28.86 -4.45 -4.06
CA PHE A 457 27.48 -4.52 -3.61
C PHE A 457 27.30 -3.74 -2.32
N THR A 458 26.13 -3.10 -2.20
CA THR A 458 25.73 -2.48 -0.93
C THR A 458 25.32 -3.53 0.09
N GLU A 459 25.65 -3.28 1.36
CA GLU A 459 25.16 -4.03 2.51
C GLU A 459 24.35 -3.09 3.40
N HIS A 460 23.09 -3.47 3.64
CA HIS A 460 22.16 -2.70 4.46
C HIS A 460 21.06 -3.61 5.00
N PHE A 461 20.49 -3.31 6.19
CA PHE A 461 19.42 -4.10 6.78
C PHE A 461 18.07 -3.96 6.04
N LEU A 462 17.83 -2.83 5.37
CA LEU A 462 16.65 -2.62 4.54
C LEU A 462 16.88 -3.11 3.10
N ASP A 463 15.97 -3.93 2.59
CA ASP A 463 16.05 -4.50 1.23
C ASP A 463 16.14 -3.46 0.13
N SER A 464 15.48 -2.31 0.33
CA SER A 464 15.52 -1.20 -0.63
C SER A 464 16.93 -0.72 -0.94
N PHE A 465 17.85 -0.87 0.01
CA PHE A 465 19.25 -0.46 -0.08
C PHE A 465 20.24 -1.62 -0.10
N ASN A 466 19.77 -2.84 0.18
CA ASN A 466 20.64 -4.02 0.27
C ASN A 466 20.91 -4.63 -1.10
N ARG A 467 22.13 -5.15 -1.29
CA ARG A 467 22.59 -5.84 -2.51
C ARG A 467 22.37 -5.06 -3.81
N LYS A 468 22.42 -3.74 -3.76
CA LYS A 468 22.45 -2.93 -4.98
C LYS A 468 23.83 -3.00 -5.59
N GLY A 469 23.91 -3.38 -6.86
CA GLY A 469 25.17 -3.35 -7.62
C GLY A 469 25.63 -1.93 -7.86
N LEU A 470 26.90 -1.65 -7.57
CA LEU A 470 27.53 -0.35 -7.68
C LEU A 470 28.86 -0.50 -8.39
N ARG A 471 29.07 0.22 -9.49
CA ARG A 471 30.29 0.20 -10.29
C ARG A 471 30.91 1.59 -10.37
N PHE A 472 32.18 1.70 -10.03
CA PHE A 472 32.97 2.91 -10.26
C PHE A 472 33.65 2.87 -11.63
N ILE A 473 33.56 3.97 -12.38
CA ILE A 473 34.09 4.10 -13.74
C ILE A 473 35.24 5.07 -13.73
N PRO A 474 36.46 4.60 -14.06
CA PRO A 474 37.61 5.47 -14.23
C PRO A 474 37.61 6.14 -15.62
N ASN A 475 38.29 7.30 -15.73
CA ASN A 475 38.69 7.87 -17.01
C ASN A 475 39.99 7.21 -17.52
N ASP A 476 40.50 7.69 -18.67
CA ASP A 476 41.73 7.19 -19.30
C ASP A 476 42.97 7.37 -18.43
N GLN A 477 42.94 8.25 -17.43
CA GLN A 477 44.02 8.49 -16.45
C GLN A 477 43.87 7.62 -15.19
N GLY A 478 42.86 6.72 -15.14
CA GLY A 478 42.60 5.85 -14.00
C GLY A 478 41.91 6.55 -12.83
N MET A 479 41.45 7.79 -12.97
CA MET A 479 40.68 8.48 -11.94
C MET A 479 39.20 8.12 -12.03
N ILE A 480 38.60 7.78 -10.89
CA ILE A 480 37.15 7.54 -10.85
C ILE A 480 36.40 8.84 -11.13
N VAL A 481 35.55 8.84 -12.17
CA VAL A 481 34.77 10.00 -12.62
C VAL A 481 33.27 9.77 -12.57
N LYS A 482 32.81 8.52 -12.52
CA LYS A 482 31.40 8.16 -12.44
C LYS A 482 31.17 7.01 -11.48
N LEU A 483 29.91 6.93 -11.03
CA LEU A 483 29.39 5.82 -10.27
C LEU A 483 28.07 5.38 -10.92
N GLU A 484 27.98 4.11 -11.31
CA GLU A 484 26.74 3.49 -11.78
C GLU A 484 26.12 2.66 -10.66
N MET A 485 24.82 2.79 -10.46
CA MET A 485 24.11 2.00 -9.46
C MET A 485 22.79 1.44 -9.98
N ALA A 486 22.54 0.17 -9.70
CA ALA A 486 21.29 -0.54 -10.06
C ALA A 486 20.17 -0.19 -9.08
N LEU A 487 19.65 1.04 -9.15
CA LEU A 487 18.60 1.54 -8.23
C LEU A 487 17.20 1.14 -8.65
N GLN A 488 16.96 0.93 -9.94
CA GLN A 488 15.66 0.62 -10.49
C GLN A 488 15.74 -0.60 -11.41
N ARG A 489 14.89 -1.59 -11.16
CA ARG A 489 14.80 -2.77 -12.03
C ARG A 489 14.16 -2.41 -13.37
N GLY A 490 14.70 -2.96 -14.46
CA GLY A 490 14.13 -2.79 -15.80
C GLY A 490 14.53 -1.51 -16.54
N VAL A 491 15.31 -0.63 -15.90
CA VAL A 491 15.98 0.50 -16.54
C VAL A 491 17.50 0.28 -16.54
N LYS A 492 18.22 1.09 -17.31
CA LYS A 492 19.71 1.12 -17.25
C LYS A 492 20.16 1.49 -15.84
N ASN A 493 21.40 1.10 -15.49
CA ASN A 493 21.99 1.57 -14.25
C ASN A 493 22.01 3.10 -14.22
N ILE A 494 21.65 3.66 -13.08
CA ILE A 494 21.64 5.11 -12.89
C ILE A 494 23.07 5.58 -12.77
N VAL A 495 23.47 6.56 -13.60
CA VAL A 495 24.82 7.09 -13.68
C VAL A 495 24.92 8.40 -12.91
N PHE A 496 25.79 8.42 -11.91
CA PHE A 496 26.11 9.60 -11.12
C PHE A 496 27.47 10.12 -11.55
N GLU A 497 27.56 11.39 -11.88
CA GLU A 497 28.83 12.06 -12.24
C GLU A 497 29.57 12.53 -10.96
N ARG A 498 30.87 12.33 -10.90
CA ARG A 498 31.67 12.82 -9.75
C ARG A 498 31.64 14.34 -9.74
N ALA A 499 31.26 14.93 -8.61
CA ALA A 499 31.26 16.37 -8.44
C ALA A 499 32.70 16.89 -8.51
N SER A 500 32.87 18.02 -9.17
CA SER A 500 34.15 18.77 -9.10
C SER A 500 34.37 19.22 -7.64
N SER A 501 35.54 19.00 -7.12
CA SER A 501 35.97 19.41 -5.77
C SER A 501 35.98 20.92 -5.62
#